data_0294eda001f057983bb832440df1db21
#
_entry.id   0294eda001f057983bb832440df1db21
#
_cell.length_a   1.000
_cell.length_b   1.000
_cell.length_c   1.000
_cell.angle_alpha   90.00
_cell.angle_beta   90.00
_cell.angle_gamma   90.00
#
_symmetry.space_group_name_H-M   'P 1'
#
loop_
_entity.id
_entity.type
_entity.pdbx_description
1 polymer ?
#
loop_
_entity_poly.entity_id
_entity_poly.type
_entity_poly.pdbx_seq_one_letter_code
_entity_poly.pdbx_strand_id
1 'polypeptide(L)'
;MTKPVIIGIAGGTGSGKSTIANAIQENVQQEITVITQDSYYKSFDNLPLEERHKINYDHPVSLDNELLISHLQTLKNNVPIEMPTYDFETHLRNKKTLTKNPSKIIIVEGILIFENPQLRNLMDIKIFVDTDADIRILRRIERDIQERGRNLHSILKQYRETVRPMHIEFVEPSKKYADVIIPEGGHNKIGIDMIVTKILSIMED
;
A
#
# COMPACT_ATOMS: atom_id res chain seq x y z
N MET A 1 28.14 -2.05 0.54
CA MET A 1 26.86 -2.02 -0.16
C MET A 1 26.14 -0.73 0.21
N THR A 2 25.61 -0.01 -0.76
CA THR A 2 24.80 1.19 -0.53
C THR A 2 23.53 0.81 0.25
N LYS A 3 23.11 1.67 1.15
CA LYS A 3 21.90 1.42 1.96
C LYS A 3 20.66 1.53 1.09
N PRO A 4 19.72 0.57 1.14
CA PRO A 4 18.48 0.65 0.37
C PRO A 4 17.69 1.94 0.63
N VAL A 5 17.12 2.51 -0.43
CA VAL A 5 16.21 3.67 -0.36
C VAL A 5 14.78 3.15 -0.31
N ILE A 6 14.01 3.62 0.69
CA ILE A 6 12.60 3.24 0.86
C ILE A 6 11.71 4.34 0.32
N ILE A 7 10.86 3.99 -0.64
CA ILE A 7 9.86 4.87 -1.25
C ILE A 7 8.47 4.46 -0.75
N GLY A 8 7.79 5.36 -0.05
CA GLY A 8 6.41 5.15 0.37
C GLY A 8 5.43 5.71 -0.66
N ILE A 9 4.44 4.90 -1.08
CA ILE A 9 3.36 5.32 -1.99
C ILE A 9 2.03 5.19 -1.24
N ALA A 10 1.52 6.30 -0.72
CA ALA A 10 0.24 6.37 -0.02
C ALA A 10 -0.88 6.93 -0.90
N GLY A 11 -2.12 6.81 -0.45
CA GLY A 11 -3.30 7.36 -1.11
C GLY A 11 -4.53 6.48 -0.86
N GLY A 12 -5.72 6.99 -1.12
CA GLY A 12 -6.97 6.28 -0.89
C GLY A 12 -7.11 4.98 -1.68
N THR A 13 -8.03 4.12 -1.24
CA THR A 13 -8.39 2.93 -2.03
C THR A 13 -8.86 3.35 -3.42
N GLY A 14 -8.43 2.64 -4.47
CA GLY A 14 -8.75 2.98 -5.87
C GLY A 14 -7.99 4.19 -6.44
N SER A 15 -7.03 4.79 -5.71
CA SER A 15 -6.27 5.95 -6.22
C SER A 15 -5.25 5.61 -7.31
N GLY A 16 -4.84 4.34 -7.45
CA GLY A 16 -3.84 3.92 -8.43
C GLY A 16 -2.42 3.77 -7.87
N LYS A 17 -2.25 3.61 -6.55
CA LYS A 17 -0.94 3.36 -5.91
C LYS A 17 -0.19 2.19 -6.52
N SER A 18 -0.85 1.03 -6.58
CA SER A 18 -0.26 -0.19 -7.14
C SER A 18 0.07 -0.03 -8.63
N THR A 19 -0.74 0.73 -9.38
CA THR A 19 -0.47 1.05 -10.79
C THR A 19 0.82 1.86 -10.91
N ILE A 20 1.05 2.85 -10.03
CA ILE A 20 2.29 3.62 -10.00
C ILE A 20 3.48 2.73 -9.60
N ALA A 21 3.32 1.90 -8.55
CA ALA A 21 4.36 0.97 -8.12
C ALA A 21 4.79 0.01 -9.25
N ASN A 22 3.82 -0.54 -9.99
CA ASN A 22 4.06 -1.41 -11.14
C ASN A 22 4.74 -0.65 -12.28
N ALA A 23 4.27 0.56 -12.61
CA ALA A 23 4.87 1.38 -13.65
C ALA A 23 6.34 1.74 -13.33
N ILE A 24 6.66 2.01 -12.07
CA ILE A 24 8.05 2.20 -11.63
C ILE A 24 8.86 0.91 -11.86
N GLN A 25 8.32 -0.23 -11.44
CA GLN A 25 9.00 -1.53 -11.57
C GLN A 25 9.25 -1.91 -13.03
N GLU A 26 8.32 -1.62 -13.93
CA GLU A 26 8.44 -1.91 -15.37
C GLU A 26 9.46 -1.01 -16.07
N ASN A 27 9.60 0.24 -15.65
CA ASN A 27 10.50 1.21 -16.28
C ASN A 27 11.92 1.20 -15.71
N VAL A 28 12.12 0.60 -14.55
CA VAL A 28 13.45 0.45 -13.93
C VAL A 28 13.99 -0.93 -14.24
N GLN A 29 15.09 -1.00 -15.00
CA GLN A 29 15.71 -2.26 -15.44
C GLN A 29 16.41 -3.06 -14.33
N GLN A 30 16.33 -2.63 -13.08
CA GLN A 30 16.94 -3.26 -11.92
C GLN A 30 15.86 -3.82 -10.98
N GLU A 31 16.23 -4.79 -10.14
CA GLU A 31 15.31 -5.34 -9.15
C GLU A 31 14.85 -4.27 -8.15
N ILE A 32 13.53 -4.14 -8.03
CA ILE A 32 12.84 -3.33 -7.02
C ILE A 32 12.05 -4.27 -6.11
N THR A 33 12.20 -4.13 -4.81
CA THR A 33 11.40 -4.89 -3.85
C THR A 33 10.11 -4.12 -3.55
N VAL A 34 8.96 -4.72 -3.86
CA VAL A 34 7.65 -4.12 -3.56
C VAL A 34 7.01 -4.82 -2.37
N ILE A 35 6.62 -4.02 -1.38
CA ILE A 35 5.92 -4.42 -0.15
C ILE A 35 4.54 -3.76 -0.14
N THR A 36 3.50 -4.57 -0.06
CA THR A 36 2.11 -4.11 0.00
C THR A 36 1.61 -4.15 1.44
N GLN A 37 1.16 -3.02 1.98
CA GLN A 37 0.62 -2.93 3.34
C GLN A 37 -0.58 -3.86 3.55
N ASP A 38 -1.39 -4.08 2.53
CA ASP A 38 -2.56 -4.96 2.59
C ASP A 38 -2.20 -6.42 2.97
N SER A 39 -0.95 -6.87 2.76
CA SER A 39 -0.45 -8.15 3.22
C SER A 39 -0.29 -8.24 4.75
N TYR A 40 -0.27 -7.09 5.43
CA TYR A 40 -0.02 -6.97 6.86
C TYR A 40 -1.29 -6.74 7.70
N TYR A 41 -2.48 -6.99 7.17
CA TYR A 41 -3.67 -7.07 8.02
C TYR A 41 -3.48 -8.13 9.10
N LYS A 42 -3.92 -7.83 10.31
CA LYS A 42 -3.91 -8.79 11.43
C LYS A 42 -4.82 -9.96 11.11
N SER A 43 -4.38 -11.15 11.49
CA SER A 43 -5.22 -12.34 11.41
C SER A 43 -6.11 -12.41 12.65
N PHE A 44 -7.40 -12.61 12.44
CA PHE A 44 -8.39 -12.77 13.51
C PHE A 44 -8.90 -14.20 13.53
N ASP A 45 -7.95 -15.15 13.64
CA ASP A 45 -8.20 -16.61 13.55
C ASP A 45 -9.18 -17.11 14.59
N ASN A 46 -9.26 -16.42 15.74
CA ASN A 46 -10.17 -16.74 16.84
C ASN A 46 -11.62 -16.31 16.60
N LEU A 47 -11.89 -15.56 15.52
CA LEU A 47 -13.24 -15.10 15.19
C LEU A 47 -13.84 -15.91 14.03
N PRO A 48 -15.15 -16.20 14.05
CA PRO A 48 -15.84 -16.76 12.89
C PRO A 48 -15.89 -15.76 11.73
N LEU A 49 -16.06 -16.25 10.50
CA LEU A 49 -16.04 -15.42 9.28
C LEU A 49 -17.04 -14.24 9.35
N GLU A 50 -18.23 -14.47 9.89
CA GLU A 50 -19.27 -13.44 10.02
C GLU A 50 -18.83 -12.27 10.91
N GLU A 51 -18.06 -12.53 11.97
CA GLU A 51 -17.51 -11.48 12.84
C GLU A 51 -16.32 -10.78 12.18
N ARG A 52 -15.49 -11.51 11.43
CA ARG A 52 -14.40 -10.94 10.65
C ARG A 52 -14.90 -9.95 9.59
N HIS A 53 -16.06 -10.22 8.96
CA HIS A 53 -16.70 -9.31 8.03
C HIS A 53 -17.17 -7.98 8.65
N LYS A 54 -17.31 -7.91 9.99
CA LYS A 54 -17.71 -6.69 10.71
C LYS A 54 -16.53 -5.81 11.11
N ILE A 55 -15.30 -6.34 10.99
CA ILE A 55 -14.08 -5.60 11.35
C ILE A 55 -13.87 -4.44 10.39
N ASN A 56 -13.49 -3.29 10.95
CA ASN A 56 -13.10 -2.12 10.16
C ASN A 56 -11.64 -2.25 9.70
N TYR A 57 -11.42 -2.84 8.53
CA TYR A 57 -10.08 -3.02 7.95
C TYR A 57 -9.45 -1.72 7.43
N ASP A 58 -10.22 -0.64 7.34
CA ASP A 58 -9.69 0.68 6.94
C ASP A 58 -9.18 1.49 8.17
N HIS A 59 -9.35 0.97 9.39
CA HIS A 59 -8.82 1.58 10.62
C HIS A 59 -7.37 1.11 10.89
N PRO A 60 -6.45 2.00 11.35
CA PRO A 60 -5.04 1.64 11.60
C PRO A 60 -4.82 0.45 12.53
N VAL A 61 -5.73 0.22 13.48
CA VAL A 61 -5.65 -0.90 14.45
C VAL A 61 -5.70 -2.28 13.79
N SER A 62 -6.28 -2.39 12.58
CA SER A 62 -6.39 -3.66 11.85
C SER A 62 -5.09 -4.09 11.17
N LEU A 63 -4.09 -3.22 11.14
CA LEU A 63 -2.79 -3.46 10.51
C LEU A 63 -1.71 -3.83 11.55
N ASP A 64 -0.85 -4.74 11.17
CA ASP A 64 0.34 -5.13 11.92
C ASP A 64 1.53 -4.27 11.49
N ASN A 65 1.49 -3.00 11.92
CA ASN A 65 2.54 -2.04 11.59
C ASN A 65 3.88 -2.42 12.24
N GLU A 66 3.89 -3.13 13.37
CA GLU A 66 5.12 -3.58 14.03
C GLU A 66 5.88 -4.58 13.15
N LEU A 67 5.17 -5.55 12.59
CA LEU A 67 5.75 -6.52 11.66
C LEU A 67 6.23 -5.83 10.37
N LEU A 68 5.44 -4.91 9.80
CA LEU A 68 5.83 -4.17 8.60
C LEU A 68 7.10 -3.34 8.84
N ILE A 69 7.18 -2.63 9.97
CA ILE A 69 8.37 -1.85 10.37
C ILE A 69 9.59 -2.76 10.51
N SER A 70 9.45 -3.89 11.23
CA SER A 70 10.52 -4.88 11.39
C SER A 70 11.02 -5.40 10.05
N HIS A 71 10.11 -5.73 9.13
CA HIS A 71 10.46 -6.20 7.79
C HIS A 71 11.20 -5.15 6.96
N LEU A 72 10.74 -3.89 6.98
CA LEU A 72 11.44 -2.81 6.27
C LEU A 72 12.84 -2.55 6.84
N GLN A 73 13.00 -2.61 8.18
CA GLN A 73 14.31 -2.50 8.83
C GLN A 73 15.23 -3.66 8.43
N THR A 74 14.70 -4.87 8.37
CA THR A 74 15.43 -6.07 7.95
C THR A 74 15.92 -5.95 6.51
N LEU A 75 15.04 -5.54 5.59
CA LEU A 75 15.40 -5.28 4.19
C LEU A 75 16.43 -4.13 4.06
N LYS A 76 16.29 -3.07 4.87
CA LYS A 76 17.25 -1.94 4.90
C LYS A 76 18.64 -2.35 5.40
N ASN A 77 18.73 -3.47 6.11
CA ASN A 77 19.99 -4.10 6.53
C ASN A 77 20.47 -5.18 5.53
N ASN A 78 19.92 -5.22 4.32
CA ASN A 78 20.24 -6.19 3.27
C ASN A 78 19.99 -7.67 3.66
N VAL A 79 18.96 -7.92 4.47
CA VAL A 79 18.53 -9.27 4.86
C VAL A 79 17.15 -9.55 4.26
N PRO A 80 16.93 -10.74 3.65
CA PRO A 80 15.63 -11.15 3.12
C PRO A 80 14.57 -11.28 4.22
N ILE A 81 13.30 -11.16 3.84
CA ILE A 81 12.17 -11.33 4.72
C ILE A 81 11.15 -12.33 4.16
N GLU A 82 10.34 -12.90 5.04
CA GLU A 82 9.17 -13.70 4.70
C GLU A 82 7.91 -12.85 4.83
N MET A 83 7.52 -12.15 3.74
CA MET A 83 6.34 -11.29 3.71
C MET A 83 5.07 -12.14 3.84
N PRO A 84 4.13 -11.81 4.75
CA PRO A 84 2.85 -12.51 4.82
C PRO A 84 2.05 -12.32 3.53
N THR A 85 1.11 -13.21 3.29
CA THR A 85 0.07 -13.06 2.27
C THR A 85 -1.29 -13.07 2.93
N TYR A 86 -2.24 -12.33 2.37
CA TYR A 86 -3.56 -12.12 2.94
C TYR A 86 -4.66 -12.55 1.97
N ASP A 87 -5.62 -13.28 2.49
CA ASP A 87 -6.81 -13.70 1.77
C ASP A 87 -7.98 -12.75 2.08
N PHE A 88 -8.42 -12.03 1.07
CA PHE A 88 -9.50 -11.04 1.19
C PHE A 88 -10.90 -11.66 1.25
N GLU A 89 -11.07 -12.94 0.91
CA GLU A 89 -12.35 -13.65 1.02
C GLU A 89 -12.57 -14.16 2.43
N THR A 90 -11.54 -14.78 3.01
CA THR A 90 -11.59 -15.32 4.37
C THR A 90 -11.18 -14.35 5.46
N HIS A 91 -10.60 -13.20 5.10
CA HIS A 91 -10.03 -12.22 6.02
C HIS A 91 -8.99 -12.81 6.98
N LEU A 92 -8.09 -13.65 6.45
CA LEU A 92 -7.00 -14.29 7.20
C LEU A 92 -5.67 -14.12 6.47
N ARG A 93 -4.59 -14.16 7.24
CA ARG A 93 -3.25 -14.41 6.67
C ARG A 93 -3.14 -15.87 6.24
N ASN A 94 -2.59 -16.08 5.05
CA ASN A 94 -2.27 -17.43 4.60
C ASN A 94 -1.08 -17.99 5.38
N LYS A 95 -0.99 -19.33 5.44
CA LYS A 95 0.21 -20.00 5.97
C LYS A 95 1.44 -19.83 5.07
N LYS A 96 1.22 -19.57 3.77
CA LYS A 96 2.28 -19.33 2.80
C LYS A 96 2.74 -17.91 2.87
N THR A 97 4.04 -17.69 2.99
CA THR A 97 4.72 -16.41 2.88
C THR A 97 5.34 -16.23 1.50
N LEU A 98 5.80 -15.03 1.21
CA LEU A 98 6.58 -14.70 0.02
C LEU A 98 7.95 -14.18 0.45
N THR A 99 9.00 -14.86 0.06
CA THR A 99 10.37 -14.38 0.27
C THR A 99 10.57 -13.10 -0.54
N LYS A 100 10.95 -12.02 0.13
CA LYS A 100 11.36 -10.76 -0.48
C LYS A 100 12.81 -10.51 -0.22
N ASN A 101 13.61 -10.44 -1.29
CA ASN A 101 15.02 -10.10 -1.21
C ASN A 101 15.20 -8.58 -1.11
N PRO A 102 16.26 -8.11 -0.43
CA PRO A 102 16.60 -6.69 -0.43
C PRO A 102 17.07 -6.25 -1.83
N SER A 103 16.79 -5.01 -2.17
CA SER A 103 17.23 -4.36 -3.40
C SER A 103 17.63 -2.92 -3.10
N LYS A 104 18.31 -2.22 -4.04
CA LYS A 104 18.65 -0.80 -3.86
C LYS A 104 17.43 0.07 -3.60
N ILE A 105 16.27 -0.28 -4.20
CA ILE A 105 15.01 0.43 -4.04
C ILE A 105 13.96 -0.50 -3.44
N ILE A 106 13.35 -0.08 -2.35
CA ILE A 106 12.23 -0.76 -1.71
C ILE A 106 11.01 0.16 -1.82
N ILE A 107 9.96 -0.28 -2.49
CA ILE A 107 8.68 0.41 -2.53
C ILE A 107 7.78 -0.19 -1.46
N VAL A 108 7.21 0.64 -0.60
CA VAL A 108 6.11 0.25 0.29
C VAL A 108 4.86 1.02 -0.10
N GLU A 109 3.78 0.32 -0.41
CA GLU A 109 2.53 0.95 -0.80
C GLU A 109 1.37 0.56 0.13
N GLY A 110 0.48 1.51 0.39
CA GLY A 110 -0.70 1.25 1.21
C GLY A 110 -1.51 2.50 1.55
N ILE A 111 -2.71 2.28 2.07
CA ILE A 111 -3.62 3.40 2.38
C ILE A 111 -3.21 4.14 3.67
N LEU A 112 -2.55 3.48 4.62
CA LEU A 112 -2.25 4.00 5.96
C LEU A 112 -0.74 4.04 6.27
N ILE A 113 0.13 3.88 5.26
CA ILE A 113 1.58 3.84 5.49
C ILE A 113 2.14 5.18 6.02
N PHE A 114 1.44 6.30 5.81
CA PHE A 114 1.85 7.60 6.34
C PHE A 114 1.17 7.96 7.66
N GLU A 115 0.24 7.14 8.14
CA GLU A 115 -0.43 7.38 9.43
C GLU A 115 0.53 7.14 10.60
N ASN A 116 1.23 6.00 10.60
CA ASN A 116 2.16 5.63 11.66
C ASN A 116 3.49 6.40 11.57
N PRO A 117 3.89 7.17 12.61
CA PRO A 117 5.12 7.97 12.58
C PRO A 117 6.40 7.14 12.43
N GLN A 118 6.47 5.97 13.07
CA GLN A 118 7.67 5.11 13.00
C GLN A 118 7.85 4.54 11.60
N LEU A 119 6.74 4.10 10.97
CA LEU A 119 6.75 3.61 9.60
C LEU A 119 7.14 4.72 8.62
N ARG A 120 6.56 5.92 8.80
CA ARG A 120 6.84 7.12 7.99
C ARG A 120 8.31 7.54 8.03
N ASN A 121 8.95 7.42 9.20
CA ASN A 121 10.34 7.80 9.40
C ASN A 121 11.35 6.83 8.74
N LEU A 122 10.91 5.65 8.31
CA LEU A 122 11.74 4.73 7.54
C LEU A 122 11.82 5.11 6.05
N MET A 123 10.86 5.90 5.57
CA MET A 123 10.73 6.27 4.16
C MET A 123 11.60 7.46 3.82
N ASP A 124 12.45 7.28 2.82
CA ASP A 124 13.34 8.31 2.30
C ASP A 124 12.61 9.24 1.31
N ILE A 125 11.63 8.72 0.58
CA ILE A 125 10.74 9.48 -0.33
C ILE A 125 9.30 9.08 -0.06
N LYS A 126 8.40 10.07 0.05
CA LYS A 126 6.99 9.89 0.35
C LYS A 126 6.12 10.47 -0.76
N ILE A 127 5.39 9.62 -1.45
CA ILE A 127 4.52 9.97 -2.58
C ILE A 127 3.06 9.75 -2.17
N PHE A 128 2.24 10.78 -2.32
CA PHE A 128 0.79 10.63 -2.12
C PHE A 128 0.07 10.66 -3.47
N VAL A 129 -0.75 9.64 -3.72
CA VAL A 129 -1.54 9.50 -4.94
C VAL A 129 -2.92 10.09 -4.70
N ASP A 130 -3.14 11.27 -5.27
CA ASP A 130 -4.35 12.07 -5.09
C ASP A 130 -5.28 11.93 -6.31
N THR A 131 -6.35 11.18 -6.11
CA THR A 131 -7.38 10.92 -7.15
C THR A 131 -8.74 11.23 -6.54
N ASP A 132 -9.61 11.86 -7.31
CA ASP A 132 -10.94 12.26 -6.89
C ASP A 132 -11.77 11.08 -6.36
N ALA A 133 -12.61 11.36 -5.37
CA ALA A 133 -13.32 10.32 -4.63
C ALA A 133 -14.30 9.52 -5.49
N ASP A 134 -14.95 10.15 -6.49
CA ASP A 134 -15.85 9.51 -7.46
C ASP A 134 -15.10 8.54 -8.38
N ILE A 135 -13.93 8.93 -8.88
CA ILE A 135 -13.06 8.05 -9.67
C ILE A 135 -12.57 6.88 -8.83
N ARG A 136 -12.15 7.13 -7.59
CA ARG A 136 -11.69 6.06 -6.69
C ARG A 136 -12.78 5.04 -6.38
N ILE A 137 -14.03 5.47 -6.12
CA ILE A 137 -15.12 4.54 -5.84
C ILE A 137 -15.49 3.70 -7.07
N LEU A 138 -15.50 4.28 -8.27
CA LEU A 138 -15.76 3.53 -9.52
C LEU A 138 -14.71 2.43 -9.71
N ARG A 139 -13.41 2.77 -9.63
CA ARG A 139 -12.31 1.81 -9.74
C ARG A 139 -12.37 0.72 -8.65
N ARG A 140 -12.76 1.08 -7.43
CA ARG A 140 -12.95 0.11 -6.34
C ARG A 140 -14.09 -0.86 -6.63
N ILE A 141 -15.23 -0.37 -7.13
CA ILE A 141 -16.37 -1.22 -7.47
C ILE A 141 -15.97 -2.24 -8.53
N GLU A 142 -15.36 -1.79 -9.63
CA GLU A 142 -14.91 -2.66 -10.73
C GLU A 142 -13.96 -3.74 -10.22
N ARG A 143 -12.90 -3.35 -9.50
CA ARG A 143 -11.92 -4.28 -8.94
C ARG A 143 -12.56 -5.28 -7.97
N ASP A 144 -13.35 -4.81 -7.00
CA ASP A 144 -13.90 -5.66 -5.95
C ASP A 144 -14.93 -6.67 -6.50
N ILE A 145 -15.62 -6.33 -7.60
CA ILE A 145 -16.50 -7.27 -8.32
C ILE A 145 -15.68 -8.29 -9.10
N GLN A 146 -14.67 -7.85 -9.86
CA GLN A 146 -13.93 -8.71 -10.79
C GLN A 146 -12.91 -9.61 -10.08
N GLU A 147 -12.21 -9.07 -9.08
CA GLU A 147 -11.05 -9.74 -8.47
C GLU A 147 -11.35 -10.33 -7.09
N ARG A 148 -12.40 -9.83 -6.38
CA ARG A 148 -12.71 -10.22 -5.00
C ARG A 148 -14.08 -10.88 -4.85
N GLY A 149 -14.80 -11.13 -5.96
CA GLY A 149 -16.09 -11.80 -5.98
C GLY A 149 -17.20 -11.10 -5.19
N ARG A 150 -17.06 -9.79 -4.92
CA ARG A 150 -18.00 -9.04 -4.08
C ARG A 150 -19.20 -8.54 -4.87
N ASN A 151 -20.34 -8.39 -4.21
CA ASN A 151 -21.51 -7.76 -4.81
C ASN A 151 -21.53 -6.25 -4.56
N LEU A 152 -22.17 -5.49 -5.46
CA LEU A 152 -22.26 -4.03 -5.42
C LEU A 152 -22.82 -3.51 -4.10
N HIS A 153 -23.87 -4.15 -3.57
CA HIS A 153 -24.50 -3.72 -2.33
C HIS A 153 -23.52 -3.75 -1.14
N SER A 154 -22.75 -4.82 -1.00
CA SER A 154 -21.75 -4.98 0.06
C SER A 154 -20.61 -3.95 -0.06
N ILE A 155 -20.18 -3.64 -1.29
CA ILE A 155 -19.12 -2.65 -1.55
C ILE A 155 -19.62 -1.25 -1.15
N LEU A 156 -20.82 -0.86 -1.59
CA LEU A 156 -21.39 0.45 -1.27
C LEU A 156 -21.68 0.61 0.22
N LYS A 157 -22.17 -0.45 0.89
CA LYS A 157 -22.38 -0.46 2.33
C LYS A 157 -21.06 -0.19 3.07
N GLN A 158 -20.02 -0.98 2.80
CA GLN A 158 -18.70 -0.82 3.41
C GLN A 158 -18.10 0.56 3.12
N TYR A 159 -18.25 1.06 1.89
CA TYR A 159 -17.74 2.39 1.54
C TYR A 159 -18.33 3.50 2.40
N ARG A 160 -19.62 3.44 2.69
CA ARG A 160 -20.31 4.43 3.53
C ARG A 160 -19.97 4.28 5.01
N GLU A 161 -19.90 3.04 5.49
CA GLU A 161 -19.76 2.73 6.93
C GLU A 161 -18.32 2.83 7.42
N THR A 162 -17.34 2.43 6.61
CA THR A 162 -15.93 2.38 7.04
C THR A 162 -14.98 3.12 6.11
N VAL A 163 -14.97 2.80 4.81
CA VAL A 163 -13.93 3.28 3.89
C VAL A 163 -13.87 4.81 3.82
N ARG A 164 -15.02 5.46 3.57
CA ARG A 164 -15.08 6.92 3.47
C ARG A 164 -14.80 7.63 4.80
N PRO A 165 -15.40 7.22 5.95
CA PRO A 165 -15.03 7.79 7.24
C PRO A 165 -13.56 7.67 7.56
N MET A 166 -12.96 6.48 7.41
CA MET A 166 -11.54 6.26 7.70
C MET A 166 -10.62 6.98 6.72
N HIS A 167 -11.03 7.15 5.47
CA HIS A 167 -10.29 7.97 4.52
C HIS A 167 -10.19 9.43 5.00
N ILE A 168 -11.31 10.01 5.45
CA ILE A 168 -11.36 11.39 5.94
C ILE A 168 -10.56 11.54 7.24
N GLU A 169 -10.61 10.54 8.12
CA GLU A 169 -9.98 10.58 9.42
C GLU A 169 -8.47 10.34 9.37
N PHE A 170 -8.00 9.37 8.57
CA PHE A 170 -6.61 8.91 8.60
C PHE A 170 -5.86 9.13 7.28
N VAL A 171 -6.48 8.82 6.13
CA VAL A 171 -5.77 8.82 4.84
C VAL A 171 -5.55 10.23 4.33
N GLU A 172 -6.62 11.02 4.20
CA GLU A 172 -6.55 12.39 3.66
C GLU A 172 -5.64 13.30 4.51
N PRO A 173 -5.71 13.31 5.87
CA PRO A 173 -4.80 14.11 6.67
C PRO A 173 -3.33 13.70 6.54
N SER A 174 -3.05 12.46 6.14
CA SER A 174 -1.67 11.97 5.97
C SER A 174 -0.98 12.53 4.73
N LYS A 175 -1.72 13.09 3.78
CA LYS A 175 -1.21 13.76 2.57
C LYS A 175 -0.19 14.87 2.90
N LYS A 176 -0.33 15.55 4.02
CA LYS A 176 0.60 16.59 4.49
C LYS A 176 2.04 16.09 4.73
N TYR A 177 2.24 14.79 4.84
CA TYR A 177 3.56 14.19 5.05
C TYR A 177 4.25 13.79 3.74
N ALA A 178 3.58 13.92 2.60
CA ALA A 178 4.14 13.58 1.30
C ALA A 178 5.18 14.62 0.87
N ASP A 179 6.26 14.15 0.25
CA ASP A 179 7.25 14.99 -0.43
C ASP A 179 6.74 15.35 -1.84
N VAL A 180 5.94 14.45 -2.45
CA VAL A 180 5.35 14.63 -3.79
C VAL A 180 3.89 14.18 -3.78
N ILE A 181 3.01 14.94 -4.42
CA ILE A 181 1.61 14.59 -4.66
C ILE A 181 1.41 14.35 -6.15
N ILE A 182 0.88 13.17 -6.52
CA ILE A 182 0.57 12.82 -7.90
C ILE A 182 -0.94 12.81 -8.10
N PRO A 183 -1.50 13.73 -8.88
CA PRO A 183 -2.91 13.70 -9.24
C PRO A 183 -3.21 12.56 -10.22
N GLU A 184 -4.47 12.10 -10.27
CA GLU A 184 -5.02 11.12 -11.22
C GLU A 184 -4.40 9.71 -11.19
N GLY A 185 -3.47 9.46 -10.29
CA GLY A 185 -2.86 8.14 -10.10
C GLY A 185 -2.08 7.64 -11.31
N GLY A 186 -2.28 6.38 -11.67
CA GLY A 186 -1.57 5.72 -12.77
C GLY A 186 -1.81 6.29 -14.17
N HIS A 187 -2.75 7.22 -14.34
CA HIS A 187 -2.98 7.93 -15.61
C HIS A 187 -2.05 9.14 -15.80
N ASN A 188 -1.43 9.63 -14.73
CA ASN A 188 -0.46 10.73 -14.81
C ASN A 188 0.91 10.24 -15.28
N LYS A 189 1.05 10.04 -16.58
CA LYS A 189 2.29 9.56 -17.18
C LYS A 189 3.48 10.48 -16.91
N ILE A 190 3.28 11.80 -16.92
CA ILE A 190 4.35 12.78 -16.66
C ILE A 190 4.81 12.67 -15.21
N GLY A 191 3.89 12.60 -14.25
CA GLY A 191 4.24 12.42 -12.85
C GLY A 191 5.01 11.12 -12.58
N ILE A 192 4.61 10.03 -13.23
CA ILE A 192 5.29 8.72 -13.15
C ILE A 192 6.70 8.84 -13.73
N ASP A 193 6.86 9.43 -14.92
CA ASP A 193 8.15 9.60 -15.59
C ASP A 193 9.14 10.41 -14.74
N MET A 194 8.69 11.50 -14.13
CA MET A 194 9.50 12.29 -13.19
C MET A 194 9.99 11.44 -12.00
N ILE A 195 9.13 10.59 -11.44
CA ILE A 195 9.52 9.71 -10.33
C ILE A 195 10.50 8.65 -10.80
N VAL A 196 10.25 8.01 -11.94
CA VAL A 196 11.16 7.02 -12.55
C VAL A 196 12.53 7.65 -12.78
N THR A 197 12.58 8.84 -13.36
CA THR A 197 13.84 9.57 -13.60
C THR A 197 14.59 9.82 -12.28
N LYS A 198 13.89 10.24 -11.21
CA LYS A 198 14.52 10.43 -9.91
C LYS A 198 15.04 9.12 -9.31
N ILE A 199 14.29 8.02 -9.45
CA ILE A 199 14.70 6.70 -8.98
C ILE A 199 15.96 6.24 -9.73
N LEU A 200 15.99 6.36 -11.06
CA LEU A 200 17.16 6.02 -11.86
C LEU A 200 18.40 6.80 -11.43
N SER A 201 18.26 8.12 -11.20
CA SER A 201 19.37 8.94 -10.68
C SER A 201 19.89 8.42 -9.32
N ILE A 202 19.02 7.98 -8.40
CA ILE A 202 19.42 7.40 -7.11
C ILE A 202 20.17 6.06 -7.28
N MET A 203 19.84 5.31 -8.33
CA MET A 203 20.46 4.00 -8.59
C MET A 203 21.84 4.12 -9.22
N GLU A 204 22.16 5.23 -9.87
CA GLU A 204 23.46 5.51 -10.48
C GLU A 204 24.51 5.98 -9.44
N ASP A 205 24.05 6.59 -8.34
CA ASP A 205 24.88 7.00 -7.18
C ASP A 205 25.22 5.78 -6.28
#